data_723184f46abee49a78220eb76ec3d84a
#
_entry.id   723184f46abee49a78220eb76ec3d84a
#
_cell.length_a   1.000
_cell.length_b   1.000
_cell.length_c   1.000
_cell.angle_alpha   90.00
_cell.angle_beta   90.00
_cell.angle_gamma   90.00
#
_symmetry.space_group_name_H-M   'P 1'
#
loop_
_entity.id
_entity.type
_entity.pdbx_description
1 polymer ?
#
loop_
_entity_poly.entity_id
_entity_poly.type
_entity_poly.pdbx_seq_one_letter_code
_entity_poly.pdbx_strand_id
1 'polypeptide(L)'
;MEFVCSTRYSPKTLTAMARALRKTVRVKMNLWLKVVCAVLIGICLLSIYASWDDPWYVGTNGVVIVFLLVVQWKQDWLNGYIARRRALPGTEFSSTTFHQDYFETQIAGAVTQWQYDKVTVLAESKACIFFIMGKNHASAFEKERVEGGSVAEFRRFLEERTGKQIKFVGG
;
A
#
# COMPACT_ATOMS: atom_id res chain seq x y z
N MET A 1 -22.34 -17.99 6.33
CA MET A 1 -21.53 -17.22 7.31
C MET A 1 -21.35 -15.83 6.74
N GLU A 2 -21.55 -14.84 7.53
CA GLU A 2 -21.38 -13.44 7.16
C GLU A 2 -20.28 -12.86 8.04
N PHE A 3 -19.26 -12.26 7.45
CA PHE A 3 -18.20 -11.60 8.16
C PHE A 3 -18.39 -10.09 8.09
N VAL A 4 -18.06 -9.40 9.18
CA VAL A 4 -18.03 -7.95 9.23
C VAL A 4 -16.64 -7.51 9.66
N CYS A 5 -16.10 -6.49 9.01
CA CYS A 5 -14.81 -5.93 9.38
C CYS A 5 -14.87 -4.40 9.41
N SER A 6 -14.60 -3.84 10.57
CA SER A 6 -14.42 -2.41 10.74
C SER A 6 -12.97 -2.03 10.54
N THR A 7 -12.66 -1.06 9.70
CA THR A 7 -11.29 -0.63 9.44
C THR A 7 -11.12 0.85 9.75
N ARG A 8 -10.03 1.18 10.44
CA ARG A 8 -9.60 2.57 10.63
C ARG A 8 -8.43 2.87 9.71
N TYR A 9 -8.62 3.78 8.75
CA TYR A 9 -7.57 4.26 7.85
C TYR A 9 -6.58 5.18 8.56
N SER A 10 -5.83 4.60 9.49
CA SER A 10 -4.73 5.28 10.20
C SER A 10 -3.52 5.46 9.27
N PRO A 11 -2.55 6.34 9.60
CA PRO A 11 -1.29 6.44 8.84
C PRO A 11 -0.56 5.10 8.73
N LYS A 12 -0.64 4.25 9.75
CA LYS A 12 -0.06 2.89 9.74
C LYS A 12 -0.77 1.99 8.72
N THR A 13 -2.10 1.98 8.73
CA THR A 13 -2.92 1.19 7.80
C THR A 13 -2.68 1.63 6.36
N LEU A 14 -2.64 2.95 6.10
CA LEU A 14 -2.37 3.51 4.77
C LEU A 14 -0.95 3.20 4.28
N THR A 15 0.05 3.24 5.17
CA THR A 15 1.43 2.84 4.84
C THR A 15 1.52 1.35 4.50
N ALA A 16 0.82 0.49 5.26
CA ALA A 16 0.76 -0.95 4.97
C ALA A 16 0.05 -1.22 3.63
N MET A 17 -1.02 -0.49 3.32
CA MET A 17 -1.73 -0.56 2.04
C MET A 17 -0.85 -0.09 0.87
N ALA A 18 -0.10 1.02 1.04
CA ALA A 18 0.86 1.49 0.03
C ALA A 18 1.95 0.44 -0.24
N ARG A 19 2.46 -0.22 0.80
CA ARG A 19 3.41 -1.33 0.68
C ARG A 19 2.81 -2.52 -0.06
N ALA A 20 1.56 -2.90 0.25
CA ALA A 20 0.86 -3.99 -0.43
C ALA A 20 0.71 -3.70 -1.92
N LEU A 21 0.26 -2.50 -2.31
CA LEU A 21 0.17 -2.06 -3.71
C LEU A 21 1.53 -2.10 -4.41
N ARG A 22 2.59 -1.61 -3.74
CA ARG A 22 3.95 -1.59 -4.30
C ARG A 22 4.50 -2.98 -4.57
N LYS A 23 4.25 -3.94 -3.65
CA LYS A 23 4.76 -5.32 -3.75
C LYS A 23 3.93 -6.23 -4.65
N THR A 24 2.75 -5.79 -5.09
CA THR A 24 1.83 -6.59 -5.90
C THR A 24 1.62 -6.02 -7.29
N VAL A 25 0.85 -4.96 -7.43
CA VAL A 25 0.44 -4.41 -8.75
C VAL A 25 1.37 -3.32 -9.30
N ARG A 26 2.18 -2.68 -8.45
CA ARG A 26 3.12 -1.61 -8.84
C ARG A 26 4.58 -2.06 -8.96
N VAL A 27 4.84 -3.38 -9.05
CA VAL A 27 6.21 -3.93 -9.04
C VAL A 27 7.04 -3.36 -10.18
N LYS A 28 6.52 -3.35 -11.41
CA LYS A 28 7.23 -2.82 -12.59
C LYS A 28 7.54 -1.33 -12.45
N MET A 29 6.56 -0.54 -11.99
CA MET A 29 6.75 0.91 -11.77
C MET A 29 7.78 1.17 -10.66
N ASN A 30 7.75 0.39 -9.59
CA ASN A 30 8.73 0.51 -8.51
C ASN A 30 10.15 0.14 -8.98
N LEU A 31 10.29 -0.90 -9.81
CA LEU A 31 11.57 -1.27 -10.40
C LEU A 31 12.12 -0.15 -11.29
N TRP A 32 11.28 0.39 -12.17
CA TRP A 32 11.67 1.50 -13.04
C TRP A 32 12.12 2.73 -12.24
N LEU A 33 11.38 3.09 -11.19
CA LEU A 33 11.76 4.19 -10.29
C LEU A 33 13.12 3.96 -9.62
N LYS A 34 13.42 2.72 -9.21
CA LYS A 34 14.73 2.36 -8.64
C LYS A 34 15.85 2.50 -9.67
N VAL A 35 15.60 2.10 -10.92
CA VAL A 35 16.58 2.25 -12.01
C VAL A 35 16.86 3.74 -12.27
N VAL A 36 15.82 4.55 -12.36
CA VAL A 36 15.97 6.01 -12.55
C VAL A 36 16.76 6.63 -11.39
N CYS A 37 16.46 6.30 -10.15
CA CYS A 37 17.21 6.78 -8.99
C CYS A 37 18.68 6.32 -9.04
N ALA A 38 18.95 5.08 -9.42
CA ALA A 38 20.32 4.57 -9.53
C ALA A 38 21.12 5.33 -10.61
N VAL A 39 20.49 5.62 -11.76
CA VAL A 39 21.11 6.44 -12.82
C VAL A 39 21.41 7.85 -12.32
N LEU A 40 20.45 8.50 -11.65
CA LEU A 40 20.66 9.84 -11.08
C LEU A 40 21.79 9.86 -10.04
N ILE A 41 21.85 8.86 -9.17
CA ILE A 41 22.96 8.71 -8.21
C ILE A 41 24.28 8.54 -8.95
N GLY A 42 24.33 7.74 -10.01
CA GLY A 42 25.51 7.56 -10.84
C GLY A 42 25.99 8.88 -11.47
N ILE A 43 25.06 9.69 -12.00
CA ILE A 43 25.36 11.02 -12.54
C ILE A 43 25.93 11.95 -11.45
N CYS A 44 25.33 11.96 -10.24
CA CYS A 44 25.84 12.75 -9.11
C CYS A 44 27.26 12.32 -8.71
N LEU A 45 27.53 11.01 -8.68
CA LEU A 45 28.88 10.49 -8.35
C LEU A 45 29.91 10.86 -9.40
N LEU A 46 29.56 10.79 -10.69
CA LEU A 46 30.43 11.25 -11.79
C LEU A 46 30.70 12.76 -11.71
N SER A 47 29.68 13.56 -11.37
CA SER A 47 29.82 15.00 -11.18
C SER A 47 30.75 15.32 -10.00
N ILE A 48 30.64 14.60 -8.88
CA ILE A 48 31.55 14.73 -7.75
C ILE A 48 33.00 14.39 -8.17
N TYR A 49 33.18 13.30 -8.91
CA TYR A 49 34.50 12.88 -9.37
C TYR A 49 35.14 13.92 -10.30
N ALA A 50 34.35 14.50 -11.23
CA ALA A 50 34.81 15.48 -12.20
C ALA A 50 35.12 16.86 -11.58
N SER A 51 34.53 17.20 -10.44
CA SER A 51 34.67 18.50 -9.79
C SER A 51 35.07 18.33 -8.31
N TRP A 52 35.99 17.42 -8.05
CA TRP A 52 36.39 17.06 -6.69
C TRP A 52 37.01 18.24 -5.90
N ASP A 53 37.66 19.15 -6.60
CA ASP A 53 38.32 20.32 -6.01
C ASP A 53 37.33 21.45 -5.65
N ASP A 54 36.08 21.35 -6.06
CA ASP A 54 35.03 22.33 -5.74
C ASP A 54 34.09 21.80 -4.63
N PRO A 55 34.23 22.29 -3.39
CA PRO A 55 33.41 21.84 -2.25
C PRO A 55 31.92 22.07 -2.46
N TRP A 56 31.51 23.08 -3.26
CA TRP A 56 30.12 23.38 -3.53
C TRP A 56 29.44 22.29 -4.35
N TYR A 57 30.13 21.82 -5.43
CA TYR A 57 29.63 20.72 -6.26
C TYR A 57 29.56 19.39 -5.49
N VAL A 58 30.58 19.11 -4.70
CA VAL A 58 30.61 17.90 -3.84
C VAL A 58 29.47 17.93 -2.84
N GLY A 59 29.26 19.06 -2.15
CA GLY A 59 28.23 19.21 -1.14
C GLY A 59 26.82 19.11 -1.72
N THR A 60 26.52 19.81 -2.80
CA THR A 60 25.19 19.80 -3.43
C THR A 60 24.83 18.42 -3.97
N ASN A 61 25.71 17.75 -4.71
CA ASN A 61 25.47 16.39 -5.20
C ASN A 61 25.34 15.38 -4.05
N GLY A 62 26.13 15.52 -2.98
CA GLY A 62 25.99 14.70 -1.78
C GLY A 62 24.60 14.81 -1.13
N VAL A 63 24.08 16.02 -0.98
CA VAL A 63 22.72 16.26 -0.49
C VAL A 63 21.66 15.61 -1.38
N VAL A 64 21.80 15.72 -2.70
CA VAL A 64 20.87 15.08 -3.66
C VAL A 64 20.88 13.56 -3.51
N ILE A 65 22.07 12.94 -3.39
CA ILE A 65 22.18 11.48 -3.18
C ILE A 65 21.47 11.06 -1.90
N VAL A 66 21.74 11.74 -0.78
CA VAL A 66 21.10 11.43 0.51
C VAL A 66 19.59 11.58 0.40
N PHE A 67 19.10 12.65 -0.24
CA PHE A 67 17.67 12.87 -0.46
C PHE A 67 17.03 11.72 -1.25
N LEU A 68 17.64 11.29 -2.36
CA LEU A 68 17.14 10.18 -3.19
C LEU A 68 17.08 8.87 -2.38
N LEU A 69 18.11 8.58 -1.58
CA LEU A 69 18.13 7.39 -0.72
C LEU A 69 17.05 7.42 0.35
N VAL A 70 16.84 8.56 1.01
CA VAL A 70 15.79 8.75 2.03
C VAL A 70 14.40 8.60 1.41
N VAL A 71 14.14 9.19 0.24
CA VAL A 71 12.86 9.05 -0.47
C VAL A 71 12.60 7.58 -0.83
N GLN A 72 13.59 6.86 -1.33
CA GLN A 72 13.49 5.43 -1.63
C GLN A 72 13.18 4.61 -0.37
N TRP A 73 13.87 4.88 0.71
CA TRP A 73 13.68 4.16 1.98
C TRP A 73 12.30 4.42 2.59
N LYS A 74 11.86 5.68 2.60
CA LYS A 74 10.60 6.12 3.21
C LYS A 74 9.41 6.09 2.25
N GLN A 75 9.55 5.52 1.05
CA GLN A 75 8.54 5.53 -0.01
C GLN A 75 7.14 5.12 0.46
N ASP A 76 7.01 4.03 1.22
CA ASP A 76 5.71 3.55 1.69
C ASP A 76 5.07 4.51 2.70
N TRP A 77 5.89 5.06 3.58
CA TRP A 77 5.45 6.06 4.56
C TRP A 77 5.00 7.35 3.87
N LEU A 78 5.78 7.85 2.90
CA LEU A 78 5.43 9.04 2.11
C LEU A 78 4.10 8.84 1.38
N ASN A 79 3.92 7.71 0.73
CA ASN A 79 2.67 7.38 0.03
C ASN A 79 1.49 7.30 0.99
N GLY A 80 1.64 6.68 2.16
CA GLY A 80 0.62 6.63 3.20
C GLY A 80 0.28 8.01 3.76
N TYR A 81 1.28 8.85 3.98
CA TYR A 81 1.10 10.22 4.43
C TYR A 81 0.34 11.09 3.40
N ILE A 82 0.73 11.02 2.13
CA ILE A 82 0.04 11.73 1.04
C ILE A 82 -1.41 11.24 0.90
N ALA A 83 -1.64 9.92 0.99
CA ALA A 83 -2.99 9.36 0.96
C ALA A 83 -3.84 9.90 2.12
N ARG A 84 -3.27 10.01 3.33
CA ARG A 84 -3.96 10.60 4.48
C ARG A 84 -4.29 12.08 4.27
N ARG A 85 -3.37 12.86 3.71
CA ARG A 85 -3.58 14.29 3.41
C ARG A 85 -4.66 14.55 2.36
N ARG A 86 -4.83 13.60 1.43
CA ARG A 86 -5.83 13.68 0.35
C ARG A 86 -7.16 13.03 0.72
N ALA A 87 -7.23 12.33 1.84
CA ALA A 87 -8.47 11.71 2.31
C ALA A 87 -9.50 12.80 2.66
N LEU A 88 -10.75 12.58 2.25
CA LEU A 88 -11.85 13.46 2.62
C LEU A 88 -12.17 13.32 4.12
N PRO A 89 -12.59 14.42 4.78
CA PRO A 89 -13.07 14.34 6.16
C PRO A 89 -14.19 13.31 6.29
N GLY A 90 -14.18 12.53 7.38
CA GLY A 90 -15.20 11.50 7.62
C GLY A 90 -14.94 10.14 6.96
N THR A 91 -13.95 10.02 6.03
CA THR A 91 -13.61 8.74 5.40
C THR A 91 -12.57 7.92 6.18
N GLU A 92 -12.36 8.23 7.45
CA GLU A 92 -11.35 7.59 8.30
C GLU A 92 -11.76 6.19 8.77
N PHE A 93 -13.04 5.93 8.76
CA PHE A 93 -13.60 4.65 9.17
C PHE A 93 -14.40 4.06 8.03
N SER A 94 -14.24 2.76 7.84
CA SER A 94 -15.08 1.96 6.97
C SER A 94 -15.59 0.74 7.70
N SER A 95 -16.82 0.35 7.41
CA SER A 95 -17.36 -0.96 7.77
C SER A 95 -17.58 -1.75 6.50
N THR A 96 -17.09 -2.98 6.45
CA THR A 96 -17.29 -3.86 5.30
C THR A 96 -17.98 -5.13 5.75
N THR A 97 -19.09 -5.44 5.10
CA THR A 97 -19.85 -6.67 5.30
C THR A 97 -19.62 -7.60 4.11
N PHE A 98 -19.23 -8.84 4.41
CA PHE A 98 -18.90 -9.85 3.41
C PHE A 98 -20.04 -10.86 3.29
N HIS A 99 -20.77 -10.78 2.18
CA HIS A 99 -21.81 -11.73 1.80
C HIS A 99 -21.25 -12.88 0.96
N GLN A 100 -22.11 -13.81 0.54
CA GLN A 100 -21.65 -14.96 -0.24
C GLN A 100 -21.17 -14.58 -1.66
N ASP A 101 -21.80 -13.63 -2.33
CA ASP A 101 -21.56 -13.32 -3.73
C ASP A 101 -20.90 -11.94 -3.95
N TYR A 102 -20.98 -11.06 -2.94
CA TYR A 102 -20.48 -9.69 -2.99
C TYR A 102 -20.06 -9.20 -1.61
N PHE A 103 -19.39 -8.09 -1.54
CA PHE A 103 -19.13 -7.38 -0.30
C PHE A 103 -19.57 -5.93 -0.40
N GLU A 104 -20.04 -5.40 0.72
CA GLU A 104 -20.45 -4.01 0.85
C GLU A 104 -19.49 -3.25 1.75
N THR A 105 -19.07 -2.08 1.30
CA THR A 105 -18.25 -1.18 2.11
C THR A 105 -19.01 0.12 2.34
N GLN A 106 -19.21 0.44 3.60
CA GLN A 106 -19.81 1.69 4.04
C GLN A 106 -18.69 2.64 4.51
N ILE A 107 -18.62 3.83 3.89
CA ILE A 107 -17.67 4.91 4.23
C ILE A 107 -18.42 6.23 4.23
N ALA A 108 -18.36 6.98 5.32
CA ALA A 108 -18.97 8.31 5.45
C ALA A 108 -20.46 8.34 5.04
N GLY A 109 -21.23 7.28 5.32
CA GLY A 109 -22.64 7.15 4.98
C GLY A 109 -22.92 6.67 3.55
N ALA A 110 -21.93 6.61 2.66
CA ALA A 110 -22.05 6.00 1.35
C ALA A 110 -21.81 4.50 1.44
N VAL A 111 -22.67 3.73 0.76
CA VAL A 111 -22.55 2.28 0.63
C VAL A 111 -22.13 1.94 -0.79
N THR A 112 -21.06 1.17 -0.92
CA THR A 112 -20.56 0.70 -2.21
C THR A 112 -20.51 -0.81 -2.22
N GLN A 113 -21.15 -1.42 -3.20
CA GLN A 113 -21.21 -2.87 -3.38
C GLN A 113 -20.19 -3.31 -4.45
N TRP A 114 -19.47 -4.38 -4.17
CA TRP A 114 -18.44 -4.93 -5.04
C TRP A 114 -18.56 -6.45 -5.17
N GLN A 115 -18.34 -6.94 -6.37
CA GLN A 115 -18.22 -8.38 -6.61
C GLN A 115 -16.79 -8.86 -6.37
N TYR A 116 -16.60 -10.10 -5.92
CA TYR A 116 -15.29 -10.68 -5.61
C TYR A 116 -14.40 -10.85 -6.85
N ASP A 117 -14.97 -10.94 -8.04
CA ASP A 117 -14.24 -11.01 -9.32
C ASP A 117 -13.41 -9.76 -9.61
N LYS A 118 -13.78 -8.62 -9.04
CA LYS A 118 -13.05 -7.34 -9.17
C LYS A 118 -11.76 -7.33 -8.36
N VAL A 119 -11.59 -8.26 -7.42
CA VAL A 119 -10.35 -8.37 -6.64
C VAL A 119 -9.27 -9.01 -7.51
N THR A 120 -8.26 -8.22 -7.85
CA THR A 120 -7.13 -8.69 -8.69
C THR A 120 -6.10 -9.46 -7.87
N VAL A 121 -5.82 -9.00 -6.65
CA VAL A 121 -4.84 -9.62 -5.75
C VAL A 121 -5.35 -9.55 -4.32
N LEU A 122 -5.23 -10.69 -3.62
CA LEU A 122 -5.32 -10.76 -2.16
C LEU A 122 -3.91 -10.61 -1.58
N ALA A 123 -3.75 -9.69 -0.64
CA ALA A 123 -2.48 -9.51 0.05
C ALA A 123 -2.69 -9.47 1.56
N GLU A 124 -1.67 -9.83 2.32
CA GLU A 124 -1.73 -9.88 3.77
C GLU A 124 -0.45 -9.31 4.39
N SER A 125 -0.62 -8.55 5.46
CA SER A 125 0.44 -8.16 6.39
C SER A 125 0.20 -8.77 7.76
N LYS A 126 1.05 -8.46 8.73
CA LYS A 126 0.84 -8.90 10.12
C LYS A 126 -0.51 -8.45 10.67
N ALA A 127 -0.92 -7.20 10.41
CA ALA A 127 -2.12 -6.58 11.01
C ALA A 127 -3.35 -6.58 10.09
N CYS A 128 -3.18 -6.60 8.76
CA CYS A 128 -4.28 -6.37 7.82
C CYS A 128 -4.27 -7.38 6.68
N ILE A 129 -5.47 -7.65 6.13
CA ILE A 129 -5.69 -8.26 4.83
C ILE A 129 -6.09 -7.15 3.86
N PHE A 130 -5.65 -7.24 2.59
CA PHE A 130 -5.91 -6.22 1.57
C PHE A 130 -6.59 -6.82 0.35
N PHE A 131 -7.68 -6.19 -0.07
CA PHE A 131 -8.22 -6.36 -1.40
C PHE A 131 -7.59 -5.34 -2.33
N ILE A 132 -6.94 -5.79 -3.37
CA ILE A 132 -6.34 -4.93 -4.39
C ILE A 132 -7.14 -5.14 -5.68
N MET A 133 -7.86 -4.12 -6.09
CA MET A 133 -8.73 -4.12 -7.27
C MET A 133 -8.06 -3.47 -8.47
N GLY A 134 -6.92 -2.78 -8.26
CA GLY A 134 -6.16 -2.14 -9.32
C GLY A 134 -4.95 -1.37 -8.81
N LYS A 135 -4.26 -0.67 -9.71
CA LYS A 135 -3.04 0.07 -9.35
C LYS A 135 -3.26 1.15 -8.29
N ASN A 136 -4.47 1.72 -8.22
CA ASN A 136 -4.81 2.84 -7.33
C ASN A 136 -5.98 2.52 -6.39
N HIS A 137 -6.54 1.32 -6.46
CA HIS A 137 -7.71 0.95 -5.68
C HIS A 137 -7.41 -0.27 -4.82
N ALA A 138 -7.47 -0.07 -3.52
CA ALA A 138 -7.30 -1.13 -2.53
C ALA A 138 -8.13 -0.83 -1.28
N SER A 139 -8.62 -1.88 -0.64
CA SER A 139 -9.26 -1.84 0.67
C SER A 139 -8.42 -2.61 1.67
N ALA A 140 -8.39 -2.15 2.91
CA ALA A 140 -7.68 -2.81 4.00
C ALA A 140 -8.69 -3.31 5.03
N PHE A 141 -8.44 -4.47 5.61
CA PHE A 141 -9.25 -5.10 6.65
C PHE A 141 -8.36 -5.45 7.83
N GLU A 142 -8.61 -4.82 8.97
CA GLU A 142 -7.84 -5.04 10.19
C GLU A 142 -8.24 -6.38 10.81
N LYS A 143 -7.28 -7.30 10.96
CA LYS A 143 -7.52 -8.66 11.45
C LYS A 143 -8.13 -8.71 12.85
N GLU A 144 -7.75 -7.76 13.70
CA GLU A 144 -8.25 -7.64 15.08
C GLU A 144 -9.72 -7.19 15.14
N ARG A 145 -10.28 -6.71 14.04
CA ARG A 145 -11.65 -6.19 13.94
C ARG A 145 -12.53 -7.01 13.00
N VAL A 146 -12.14 -8.24 12.76
CA VAL A 146 -12.97 -9.20 12.02
C VAL A 146 -13.94 -9.83 12.99
N GLU A 147 -15.23 -9.72 12.67
CA GLU A 147 -16.34 -10.32 13.39
C GLU A 147 -17.00 -11.40 12.51
N GLY A 148 -17.67 -12.37 13.13
CA GLY A 148 -18.35 -13.47 12.44
C GLY A 148 -17.56 -14.77 12.36
N GLY A 149 -16.30 -14.79 12.87
CA GLY A 149 -15.48 -15.99 12.93
C GLY A 149 -14.00 -15.69 13.21
N SER A 150 -13.18 -16.72 13.17
CA SER A 150 -11.73 -16.58 13.34
C SER A 150 -11.07 -15.96 12.09
N VAL A 151 -9.90 -15.34 12.27
CA VAL A 151 -9.09 -14.80 11.15
C VAL A 151 -8.73 -15.90 10.13
N ALA A 152 -8.53 -17.13 10.58
CA ALA A 152 -8.22 -18.27 9.72
C ALA A 152 -9.42 -18.64 8.84
N GLU A 153 -10.63 -18.66 9.39
CA GLU A 153 -11.87 -18.88 8.64
C GLU A 153 -12.14 -17.75 7.67
N PHE A 154 -11.93 -16.50 8.09
CA PHE A 154 -12.05 -15.34 7.22
C PHE A 154 -11.07 -15.41 6.04
N ARG A 155 -9.81 -15.79 6.25
CA ARG A 155 -8.83 -16.00 5.16
C ARG A 155 -9.31 -17.03 4.16
N ARG A 156 -9.74 -18.22 4.64
CA ARG A 156 -10.27 -19.29 3.78
C ARG A 156 -11.47 -18.79 2.98
N PHE A 157 -12.42 -18.13 3.63
CA PHE A 157 -13.58 -17.54 2.99
C PHE A 157 -13.17 -16.58 1.86
N LEU A 158 -12.22 -15.66 2.09
CA LEU A 158 -11.77 -14.71 1.08
C LEU A 158 -11.08 -15.42 -0.10
N GLU A 159 -10.26 -16.44 0.16
CA GLU A 159 -9.59 -17.22 -0.89
C GLU A 159 -10.61 -18.00 -1.74
N GLU A 160 -11.60 -18.62 -1.11
CA GLU A 160 -12.69 -19.34 -1.80
C GLU A 160 -13.52 -18.39 -2.67
N ARG A 161 -13.93 -17.23 -2.13
CA ARG A 161 -14.81 -16.29 -2.88
C ARG A 161 -14.11 -15.54 -3.99
N THR A 162 -12.85 -15.18 -3.81
CA THR A 162 -12.07 -14.49 -4.84
C THR A 162 -11.39 -15.43 -5.83
N GLY A 163 -11.21 -16.70 -5.49
CA GLY A 163 -10.41 -17.66 -6.26
C GLY A 163 -8.92 -17.29 -6.27
N LYS A 164 -8.44 -16.48 -5.32
CA LYS A 164 -7.06 -15.99 -5.25
C LYS A 164 -6.39 -16.47 -3.98
N GLN A 165 -5.12 -16.85 -4.08
CA GLN A 165 -4.30 -17.12 -2.91
C GLN A 165 -3.80 -15.84 -2.27
N ILE A 166 -3.76 -15.80 -0.94
CA ILE A 166 -3.26 -14.65 -0.19
C ILE A 166 -1.74 -14.57 -0.29
N LYS A 167 -1.23 -13.41 -0.72
CA LYS A 167 0.21 -13.11 -0.80
C LYS A 167 0.66 -12.33 0.44
N PHE A 168 1.63 -12.88 1.19
CA PHE A 168 2.20 -12.16 2.32
C PHE A 168 3.14 -11.05 1.83
N VAL A 169 2.89 -9.81 2.28
CA VAL A 169 3.65 -8.61 1.85
C VAL A 169 4.56 -8.04 2.95
N GLY A 170 4.62 -8.70 4.09
CA GLY A 170 5.43 -8.29 5.24
C GLY A 170 4.76 -7.22 6.11
N GLY A 171 5.34 -6.98 7.29
CA GLY A 171 4.93 -5.97 8.27
C GLY A 171 5.94 -4.84 8.37
#